data_69d7f49e92074368f18bab81954a56bd
#
_entry.id   69d7f49e92074368f18bab81954a56bd
#
_cell.length_a   1.000
_cell.length_b   1.000
_cell.length_c   1.000
_cell.angle_alpha   90.00
_cell.angle_beta   90.00
_cell.angle_gamma   90.00
#
_symmetry.space_group_name_H-M   'P 1'
#
loop_
_entity.id
_entity.type
_entity.pdbx_description
1 polymer ?
#
loop_
_entity_poly.entity_id
_entity_poly.type
_entity_poly.pdbx_seq_one_letter_code
_entity_poly.pdbx_strand_id
1 'polypeptide(L)'
;MKIEIYSKSTCPYCYRAKDLLLKKKLEFTEYDLLDNPELRTEMIERSGGLSTVPQIFINDKYLSDCDGLYALEQNGTLDSIIEKK
;
A
#
# COMPACT_ATOMS: atom_id res chain seq x y z
N MET A 1 1.47 0.32 14.58
CA MET A 1 0.75 0.62 13.32
C MET A 1 1.02 -0.50 12.32
N LYS A 2 -0.02 -1.01 11.70
CA LYS A 2 0.10 -2.11 10.74
C LYS A 2 -0.07 -1.58 9.33
N ILE A 3 0.96 -1.70 8.51
CA ILE A 3 0.92 -1.28 7.11
C ILE A 3 1.09 -2.51 6.24
N GLU A 4 0.22 -2.68 5.26
CA GLU A 4 0.25 -3.79 4.33
C GLU A 4 0.19 -3.28 2.90
N ILE A 5 0.96 -3.89 2.01
CA ILE A 5 0.93 -3.54 0.59
C ILE A 5 0.80 -4.81 -0.25
N TYR A 6 -0.17 -4.82 -1.16
CA TYR A 6 -0.28 -5.85 -2.17
C TYR A 6 0.43 -5.35 -3.42
N SER A 7 1.34 -6.16 -3.95
CA SER A 7 2.23 -5.75 -5.03
C SER A 7 2.46 -6.86 -6.03
N LYS A 8 3.18 -6.53 -7.10
CA LYS A 8 3.75 -7.49 -8.04
C LYS A 8 5.19 -7.10 -8.31
N SER A 9 6.09 -8.07 -8.34
CA SER A 9 7.51 -7.80 -8.56
C SER A 9 7.81 -7.18 -9.92
N THR A 10 6.87 -7.26 -10.87
CA THR A 10 7.00 -6.67 -12.20
C THR A 10 6.38 -5.28 -12.31
N CYS A 11 5.85 -4.73 -11.24
CA CYS A 11 5.12 -3.46 -11.27
C CYS A 11 6.00 -2.29 -10.79
N PRO A 12 6.37 -1.35 -11.68
CA PRO A 12 7.18 -0.19 -11.27
C PRO A 12 6.52 0.67 -10.21
N TYR A 13 5.21 0.85 -10.28
CA TYR A 13 4.49 1.65 -9.29
C TYR A 13 4.53 1.02 -7.90
N CYS A 14 4.60 -0.31 -7.83
CA CYS A 14 4.74 -1.00 -6.55
C CYS A 14 6.08 -0.66 -5.91
N TYR A 15 7.16 -0.62 -6.69
CA TYR A 15 8.47 -0.22 -6.19
C TYR A 15 8.47 1.22 -5.71
N ARG A 16 7.80 2.12 -6.44
CA ARG A 16 7.70 3.52 -6.04
C ARG A 16 6.96 3.67 -4.71
N ALA A 17 5.87 2.95 -4.54
CA ALA A 17 5.11 2.99 -3.29
C ALA A 17 5.96 2.47 -2.12
N LYS A 18 6.63 1.34 -2.32
CA LYS A 18 7.51 0.78 -1.29
C LYS A 18 8.66 1.71 -0.96
N ASP A 19 9.25 2.35 -1.97
CA ASP A 19 10.33 3.30 -1.78
C ASP A 19 9.90 4.47 -0.89
N LEU A 20 8.70 5.00 -1.11
CA LEU A 20 8.18 6.07 -0.26
C LEU A 20 8.02 5.61 1.18
N LEU A 21 7.44 4.42 1.39
CA LEU A 21 7.29 3.88 2.74
C LEU A 21 8.65 3.71 3.43
N LEU A 22 9.67 3.25 2.71
CA LEU A 22 11.01 3.09 3.25
C LEU A 22 11.66 4.44 3.57
N LYS A 23 11.47 5.44 2.72
CA LYS A 23 11.99 6.78 2.97
C LYS A 23 11.40 7.40 4.22
N LYS A 24 10.17 7.04 4.55
CA LYS A 24 9.51 7.51 5.76
C LYS A 24 9.82 6.63 6.97
N LYS A 25 10.72 5.64 6.79
CA LYS A 25 11.16 4.72 7.84
C LYS A 25 10.00 3.92 8.44
N LEU A 26 9.07 3.52 7.59
CA LEU A 26 7.91 2.74 8.00
C LEU A 26 8.14 1.27 7.72
N GLU A 27 7.75 0.42 8.65
CA GLU A 27 7.73 -1.01 8.45
C GLU A 27 6.40 -1.40 7.81
N PHE A 28 6.45 -2.34 6.88
CA PHE A 28 5.25 -2.82 6.22
C PHE A 28 5.38 -4.29 5.85
N THR A 29 4.23 -4.93 5.69
CA THR A 29 4.17 -6.30 5.20
C THR A 29 3.83 -6.26 3.72
N GLU A 30 4.62 -6.95 2.90
CA GLU A 30 4.38 -7.02 1.46
C GLU A 30 3.79 -8.37 1.07
N TYR A 31 2.73 -8.34 0.25
CA TYR A 31 2.15 -9.53 -0.34
C TYR A 31 2.35 -9.47 -1.85
N ASP A 32 3.24 -10.29 -2.37
CA ASP A 32 3.50 -10.35 -3.80
C ASP A 32 2.50 -11.30 -4.45
N LEU A 33 1.65 -10.75 -5.32
CA LEU A 33 0.60 -11.51 -5.98
C LEU A 33 1.12 -12.49 -7.02
N LEU A 34 2.35 -12.31 -7.49
CA LEU A 34 2.97 -13.28 -8.40
C LEU A 34 3.37 -14.55 -7.66
N ASP A 35 3.83 -14.41 -6.41
CA ASP A 35 4.17 -15.55 -5.56
C ASP A 35 2.92 -16.18 -4.93
N ASN A 36 1.91 -15.36 -4.67
CA ASN A 36 0.69 -15.78 -3.97
C ASN A 36 -0.54 -15.27 -4.72
N PRO A 37 -0.87 -15.85 -5.89
CA PRO A 37 -1.99 -15.34 -6.72
C PRO A 37 -3.34 -15.37 -6.02
N GLU A 38 -3.52 -16.27 -5.05
CA GLU A 38 -4.76 -16.39 -4.30
C GLU A 38 -5.08 -15.14 -3.46
N LEU A 39 -4.04 -14.36 -3.12
CA LEU A 39 -4.24 -13.15 -2.33
C LEU A 39 -4.90 -12.03 -3.12
N ARG A 40 -4.98 -12.16 -4.45
CA ARG A 40 -5.63 -11.16 -5.29
C ARG A 40 -7.11 -10.99 -4.93
N THR A 41 -7.80 -12.08 -4.67
CA THR A 41 -9.20 -12.04 -4.26
C THR A 41 -9.37 -11.28 -2.95
N GLU A 42 -8.50 -11.55 -1.98
CA GLU A 42 -8.50 -10.85 -0.70
C GLU A 42 -8.28 -9.35 -0.91
N MET A 43 -7.32 -8.98 -1.75
CA MET A 43 -7.04 -7.58 -2.05
C MET A 43 -8.26 -6.88 -2.65
N ILE A 44 -8.91 -7.53 -3.62
CA ILE A 44 -10.10 -6.96 -4.27
C ILE A 44 -11.21 -6.73 -3.24
N GLU A 45 -11.47 -7.71 -2.39
CA GLU A 45 -12.49 -7.60 -1.37
C GLU A 45 -12.18 -6.49 -0.37
N ARG A 46 -10.95 -6.44 0.12
CA ARG A 46 -10.53 -5.45 1.12
C ARG A 46 -10.52 -4.03 0.58
N SER A 47 -10.25 -3.85 -0.70
CA SER A 47 -10.17 -2.53 -1.32
C SER A 47 -11.49 -2.03 -1.89
N GLY A 48 -12.55 -2.82 -1.77
CA GLY A 48 -13.86 -2.42 -2.29
C GLY A 48 -14.00 -2.60 -3.79
N GLY A 49 -13.25 -3.52 -4.39
CA GLY A 49 -13.38 -3.88 -5.80
C GLY A 49 -12.20 -3.51 -6.68
N LEU A 50 -11.09 -3.03 -6.10
CA LEU A 50 -9.93 -2.64 -6.89
C LEU A 50 -9.04 -3.85 -7.18
N SER A 51 -8.74 -4.07 -8.46
CA SER A 51 -7.97 -5.23 -8.91
C SER A 51 -6.55 -4.90 -9.38
N THR A 52 -6.17 -3.63 -9.29
CA THR A 52 -4.82 -3.18 -9.69
C THR A 52 -3.86 -3.21 -8.51
N VAL A 53 -2.56 -3.12 -8.78
CA VAL A 53 -1.52 -3.00 -7.77
C VAL A 53 -0.73 -1.73 -8.02
N PRO A 54 -0.12 -1.11 -6.99
CA PRO A 54 -0.17 -1.54 -5.58
C PRO A 54 -1.46 -1.09 -4.89
N GLN A 55 -1.84 -1.82 -3.84
CA GLN A 55 -2.92 -1.39 -2.95
C GLN A 55 -2.39 -1.42 -1.52
N ILE A 56 -2.53 -0.31 -0.82
CA ILE A 56 -1.93 -0.13 0.49
C ILE A 56 -3.02 -0.02 1.55
N PHE A 57 -2.80 -0.72 2.66
CA PHE A 57 -3.72 -0.75 3.79
C PHE A 57 -3.00 -0.33 5.06
N ILE A 58 -3.70 0.34 5.94
CA ILE A 58 -3.17 0.75 7.22
C ILE A 58 -4.18 0.39 8.32
N ASN A 59 -3.74 -0.34 9.32
CA ASN A 59 -4.59 -0.80 10.43
C ASN A 59 -5.86 -1.49 9.93
N ASP A 60 -5.71 -2.35 8.93
CA ASP A 60 -6.78 -3.15 8.30
C ASP A 60 -7.78 -2.35 7.47
N LYS A 61 -7.48 -1.07 7.20
CA LYS A 61 -8.33 -0.22 6.37
C LYS A 61 -7.62 0.14 5.07
N TYR A 62 -8.36 0.21 3.98
CA TYR A 62 -7.80 0.64 2.72
C TYR A 62 -7.30 2.09 2.82
N LEU A 63 -6.07 2.32 2.36
CA LEU A 63 -5.48 3.66 2.35
C LEU A 63 -5.46 4.24 0.94
N SER A 64 -4.75 3.59 0.02
CA SER A 64 -4.56 4.15 -1.31
C SER A 64 -3.80 3.20 -2.24
N ASP A 65 -3.70 3.62 -3.51
CA ASP A 65 -2.73 3.08 -4.46
C ASP A 65 -1.44 3.93 -4.43
N CYS A 66 -0.57 3.75 -5.42
CA CYS A 66 0.69 4.51 -5.47
C CYS A 66 0.46 6.00 -5.63
N ASP A 67 -0.36 6.40 -6.60
CA ASP A 67 -0.62 7.82 -6.84
C ASP A 67 -1.26 8.47 -5.62
N GLY A 68 -2.21 7.79 -5.00
CA GLY A 68 -2.86 8.28 -3.80
C GLY A 68 -1.87 8.42 -2.64
N LEU A 69 -0.93 7.49 -2.51
CA LEU A 69 0.08 7.56 -1.44
C LEU A 69 0.96 8.80 -1.61
N TYR A 70 1.42 9.08 -2.82
CA TYR A 70 2.22 10.28 -3.07
C TYR A 70 1.43 11.56 -2.88
N ALA A 71 0.15 11.56 -3.24
CA ALA A 71 -0.72 12.70 -2.99
C ALA A 71 -0.87 12.99 -1.50
N LEU A 72 -1.06 11.94 -0.69
CA LEU A 72 -1.13 12.08 0.76
C LEU A 72 0.18 12.62 1.34
N GLU A 73 1.31 12.20 0.78
CA GLU A 73 2.61 12.70 1.23
C GLU A 73 2.78 14.18 0.88
N GLN A 74 2.42 14.58 -0.33
CA GLN A 74 2.57 15.97 -0.79
C GLN A 74 1.76 16.96 0.04
N ASN A 75 0.56 16.57 0.46
CA ASN A 75 -0.31 17.47 1.22
C ASN A 75 -0.16 17.34 2.74
N GLY A 76 0.78 16.51 3.19
CA GLY A 76 1.06 16.32 4.62
C GLY A 76 0.11 15.38 5.34
N THR A 77 -0.90 14.86 4.65
CA THR A 77 -1.89 13.97 5.27
C THR A 77 -1.27 12.65 5.70
N LEU A 78 -0.31 12.13 4.93
CA LEU A 78 0.33 10.86 5.27
C LEU A 78 1.04 10.96 6.61
N ASP A 79 1.77 12.04 6.86
CA ASP A 79 2.43 12.25 8.14
C ASP A 79 1.42 12.31 9.30
N SER A 80 0.29 12.94 9.08
CA SER A 80 -0.77 13.00 10.09
C SER A 80 -1.33 11.63 10.42
N ILE A 81 -1.49 10.78 9.42
CA ILE A 81 -1.98 9.42 9.60
C ILE A 81 -0.96 8.58 10.38
N ILE A 82 0.32 8.71 10.02
CA ILE A 82 1.41 7.94 10.64
C ILE A 82 1.63 8.36 12.09
N GLU A 83 1.60 9.65 12.37
CA GLU A 83 1.85 10.18 13.70
C GLU A 83 0.68 9.96 14.65
N LYS A 84 -0.48 9.68 14.11
CA LYS A 84 -1.68 9.48 14.92
C LYS A 84 -1.61 8.14 15.62
N LYS A 85 -1.52 8.18 16.91
CA LYS A 85 -1.43 6.99 17.74
C LYS A 85 -2.77 6.68 18.42
#